data_3774bf12b67bbaf52c3bc10f82905430
#
_entry.id   3774bf12b67bbaf52c3bc10f82905430
#
_cell.length_a   1.000
_cell.length_b   1.000
_cell.length_c   1.000
_cell.angle_alpha   90.00
_cell.angle_beta   90.00
_cell.angle_gamma   90.00
#
_symmetry.space_group_name_H-M   'P 1'
#
loop_
_entity.id
_entity.type
_entity.pdbx_description
1 polymer ?
#
loop_
_entity_poly.entity_id
_entity_poly.type
_entity_poly.pdbx_seq_one_letter_code
_entity_poly.pdbx_strand_id
1 'polypeptide(L)'
;KSLMQQKAQVEEYIREKNPVVIGLNFVPADFACDYAFICHMRRYKNITDDSVRKIITSNLREAKDYEYMLNFASYSSQEPAIMENSGLMCLHFLLHIGMPQVVIAGLDGYDIRNHGNYVNSGLEYDFSAEQLKERNELIAAELNRLQEKMQITFLTDSIYKK
;
A
#
# COMPACT_ATOMS: atom_id res chain seq x y z
N LYS A 1 -7.97 4.50 7.33
CA LYS A 1 -9.20 5.08 7.90
C LYS A 1 -10.41 4.51 7.18
N SER A 2 -10.55 4.71 5.86
CA SER A 2 -11.67 4.17 5.07
C SER A 2 -11.76 2.65 5.13
N LEU A 3 -10.65 1.94 5.13
CA LEU A 3 -10.59 0.48 5.26
C LEU A 3 -11.42 -0.04 6.44
N MET A 4 -11.31 0.58 7.61
CA MET A 4 -12.06 0.16 8.80
C MET A 4 -13.50 0.69 8.80
N GLN A 5 -13.73 1.87 8.26
CA GLN A 5 -15.06 2.44 8.14
C GLN A 5 -15.95 1.67 7.14
N GLN A 6 -15.36 1.12 6.10
CA GLN A 6 -16.02 0.38 5.03
C GLN A 6 -15.65 -1.12 5.05
N LYS A 7 -15.33 -1.64 6.24
CA LYS A 7 -14.91 -3.04 6.46
C LYS A 7 -15.88 -4.04 5.83
N ALA A 8 -17.17 -3.90 6.06
CA ALA A 8 -18.18 -4.82 5.54
C ALA A 8 -18.15 -4.93 3.99
N GLN A 9 -17.95 -3.80 3.30
CA GLN A 9 -17.83 -3.77 1.85
C GLN A 9 -16.57 -4.51 1.37
N VAL A 10 -15.47 -4.40 2.10
CA VAL A 10 -14.22 -5.09 1.77
C VAL A 10 -14.35 -6.59 2.00
N GLU A 11 -14.94 -7.00 3.13
CA GLU A 11 -15.22 -8.41 3.44
C GLU A 11 -16.16 -9.05 2.39
N GLU A 12 -17.20 -8.34 1.98
CA GLU A 12 -18.12 -8.80 0.94
C GLU A 12 -17.38 -8.99 -0.39
N TYR A 13 -16.57 -8.01 -0.79
CA TYR A 13 -15.76 -8.10 -2.02
C TYR A 13 -14.82 -9.31 -1.99
N ILE A 14 -14.08 -9.50 -0.87
CA ILE A 14 -13.17 -10.64 -0.72
C ILE A 14 -13.93 -11.96 -0.82
N ARG A 15 -15.06 -12.08 -0.13
CA ARG A 15 -15.91 -13.29 -0.16
C ARG A 15 -16.44 -13.62 -1.55
N GLU A 16 -16.91 -12.59 -2.29
CA GLU A 16 -17.53 -12.80 -3.60
C GLU A 16 -16.53 -13.03 -4.73
N LYS A 17 -15.41 -12.32 -4.70
CA LYS A 17 -14.44 -12.32 -5.80
C LYS A 17 -13.27 -13.25 -5.57
N ASN A 18 -13.06 -13.69 -4.32
CA ASN A 18 -11.92 -14.53 -3.91
C ASN A 18 -10.58 -14.05 -4.53
N PRO A 19 -10.23 -12.76 -4.37
CA PRO A 19 -9.01 -12.20 -4.94
C PRO A 19 -7.78 -12.65 -4.16
N VAL A 20 -6.59 -12.51 -4.76
CA VAL A 20 -5.34 -12.50 -3.99
C VAL A 20 -5.27 -11.19 -3.21
N VAL A 21 -5.11 -11.29 -1.89
CA VAL A 21 -5.10 -10.14 -0.98
C VAL A 21 -3.67 -9.82 -0.55
N ILE A 22 -3.23 -8.59 -0.80
CA ILE A 22 -1.88 -8.12 -0.44
C ILE A 22 -2.00 -6.99 0.58
N GLY A 23 -1.55 -7.22 1.81
CA GLY A 23 -1.39 -6.18 2.83
C GLY A 23 -0.16 -5.31 2.57
N LEU A 24 -0.28 -3.99 2.69
CA LEU A 24 0.83 -3.05 2.41
C LEU A 24 1.45 -2.53 3.71
N ASN A 25 2.68 -2.95 4.03
CA ASN A 25 3.40 -2.60 5.27
C ASN A 25 2.65 -2.94 6.58
N PHE A 26 1.48 -3.55 6.47
CA PHE A 26 0.59 -3.87 7.57
C PHE A 26 -0.34 -5.01 7.16
N VAL A 27 -0.58 -5.93 8.06
CA VAL A 27 -1.57 -7.01 7.90
C VAL A 27 -2.70 -6.72 8.88
N PRO A 28 -3.89 -6.34 8.40
CA PRO A 28 -5.03 -6.11 9.28
C PRO A 28 -5.46 -7.41 9.94
N ALA A 29 -5.74 -7.38 11.24
CA ALA A 29 -6.24 -8.55 11.96
C ALA A 29 -7.63 -9.04 11.47
N ASP A 30 -8.37 -8.13 10.84
CA ASP A 30 -9.73 -8.39 10.35
C ASP A 30 -9.81 -9.03 8.97
N PHE A 31 -8.70 -9.04 8.21
CA PHE A 31 -8.69 -9.55 6.84
C PHE A 31 -7.57 -10.58 6.66
N ALA A 32 -7.90 -11.74 6.11
CA ALA A 32 -6.88 -12.68 5.67
C ALA A 32 -6.11 -12.09 4.48
N CYS A 33 -4.78 -12.03 4.59
CA CYS A 33 -3.91 -11.63 3.51
C CYS A 33 -3.11 -12.84 3.03
N ASP A 34 -3.02 -13.02 1.70
CA ASP A 34 -2.15 -14.03 1.10
C ASP A 34 -0.69 -13.61 1.15
N TYR A 35 -0.46 -12.30 0.99
CA TYR A 35 0.86 -11.69 1.01
C TYR A 35 0.89 -10.41 1.84
N ALA A 36 2.06 -10.07 2.35
CA ALA A 36 2.41 -8.76 2.87
C ALA A 36 3.54 -8.17 2.01
N PHE A 37 3.30 -7.02 1.37
CA PHE A 37 4.34 -6.26 0.67
C PHE A 37 4.96 -5.25 1.62
N ILE A 38 6.29 -5.31 1.79
CA ILE A 38 7.00 -4.57 2.84
C ILE A 38 8.24 -3.90 2.27
N CYS A 39 8.35 -2.57 2.41
CA CYS A 39 9.50 -1.78 2.00
C CYS A 39 10.20 -1.04 3.15
N HIS A 40 9.74 -1.21 4.40
CA HIS A 40 10.33 -0.58 5.58
C HIS A 40 10.66 -1.59 6.67
N MET A 41 11.89 -1.59 7.18
CA MET A 41 12.35 -2.52 8.22
C MET A 41 11.51 -2.43 9.49
N ARG A 42 11.10 -1.22 9.90
CA ARG A 42 10.19 -1.03 11.05
C ARG A 42 8.86 -1.78 10.86
N ARG A 43 8.32 -1.79 9.64
CA ARG A 43 7.07 -2.51 9.30
C ARG A 43 7.28 -4.01 9.26
N TYR A 44 8.40 -4.45 8.71
CA TYR A 44 8.77 -5.86 8.68
C TYR A 44 8.80 -6.48 10.10
N LYS A 45 9.41 -5.78 11.07
CA LYS A 45 9.50 -6.23 12.46
C LYS A 45 8.13 -6.31 13.18
N ASN A 46 7.12 -5.62 12.67
CA ASN A 46 5.78 -5.62 13.26
C ASN A 46 4.85 -6.69 12.68
N ILE A 47 5.24 -7.37 11.60
CA ILE A 47 4.45 -8.46 11.01
C ILE A 47 4.97 -9.78 11.58
N THR A 48 4.30 -10.25 12.61
CA THR A 48 4.65 -11.48 13.37
C THR A 48 3.83 -12.69 12.94
N ASP A 49 2.90 -12.53 12.01
CA ASP A 49 2.09 -13.62 11.48
C ASP A 49 2.90 -14.40 10.44
N ASP A 50 3.31 -15.59 10.80
CA ASP A 50 4.10 -16.48 9.94
C ASP A 50 3.25 -17.16 8.84
N SER A 51 1.93 -17.08 8.90
CA SER A 51 1.04 -17.61 7.86
C SER A 51 0.99 -16.73 6.61
N VAL A 52 1.35 -15.44 6.73
CA VAL A 52 1.34 -14.48 5.63
C VAL A 52 2.69 -14.50 4.91
N ARG A 53 2.66 -14.81 3.61
CA ARG A 53 3.86 -14.80 2.77
C ARG A 53 4.36 -13.38 2.56
N LYS A 54 5.65 -13.15 2.72
CA LYS A 54 6.23 -11.81 2.69
C LYS A 54 6.94 -11.54 1.36
N ILE A 55 6.55 -10.44 0.71
CA ILE A 55 7.25 -9.85 -0.44
C ILE A 55 7.98 -8.62 0.09
N ILE A 56 9.30 -8.62 0.05
CA ILE A 56 10.11 -7.54 0.59
C ILE A 56 10.91 -6.83 -0.50
N THR A 57 11.42 -5.66 -0.19
CA THR A 57 12.33 -4.92 -1.06
C THR A 57 13.79 -5.04 -0.57
N SER A 58 14.76 -4.97 -1.48
CA SER A 58 16.19 -5.26 -1.23
C SER A 58 16.90 -4.30 -0.28
N ASN A 59 16.27 -3.17 0.07
CA ASN A 59 16.75 -2.28 1.13
C ASN A 59 16.57 -2.85 2.55
N LEU A 60 15.74 -3.91 2.72
CA LEU A 60 15.53 -4.59 3.99
C LEU A 60 16.60 -5.65 4.25
N ARG A 61 17.86 -5.23 4.39
CA ARG A 61 19.04 -6.13 4.46
C ARG A 61 19.03 -7.12 5.63
N GLU A 62 18.34 -6.79 6.72
CA GLU A 62 18.26 -7.64 7.93
C GLU A 62 17.09 -8.63 7.89
N ALA A 63 16.21 -8.55 6.89
CA ALA A 63 15.07 -9.46 6.77
C ALA A 63 15.57 -10.86 6.39
N LYS A 64 15.05 -11.89 7.08
CA LYS A 64 15.44 -13.30 6.87
C LYS A 64 14.27 -14.18 6.45
N ASP A 65 13.06 -13.81 6.86
CA ASP A 65 11.84 -14.55 6.59
C ASP A 65 11.02 -13.82 5.52
N TYR A 66 11.16 -14.27 4.28
CA TYR A 66 10.42 -13.75 3.12
C TYR A 66 10.37 -14.80 2.01
N GLU A 67 9.35 -14.71 1.17
CA GLU A 67 9.22 -15.58 0.00
C GLU A 67 9.83 -14.95 -1.25
N TYR A 68 9.64 -13.63 -1.43
CA TYR A 68 10.18 -12.90 -2.58
C TYR A 68 10.91 -11.64 -2.13
N MET A 69 12.06 -11.37 -2.77
CA MET A 69 12.80 -10.12 -2.63
C MET A 69 12.83 -9.38 -3.97
N LEU A 70 12.32 -8.17 -3.99
CA LEU A 70 12.28 -7.30 -5.16
C LEU A 70 13.39 -6.24 -5.07
N ASN A 71 13.96 -5.87 -6.22
CA ASN A 71 14.92 -4.77 -6.26
C ASN A 71 14.21 -3.45 -5.92
N PHE A 72 14.61 -2.81 -4.83
CA PHE A 72 14.01 -1.55 -4.37
C PHE A 72 14.02 -0.46 -5.45
N ALA A 73 15.18 -0.23 -6.10
CA ALA A 73 15.34 0.82 -7.09
C ALA A 73 14.49 0.61 -8.35
N SER A 74 14.11 -0.64 -8.66
CA SER A 74 13.29 -0.95 -9.83
C SER A 74 11.82 -0.55 -9.68
N TYR A 75 11.35 -0.40 -8.44
CA TYR A 75 9.94 -0.13 -8.13
C TYR A 75 9.72 1.16 -7.35
N SER A 76 10.78 1.79 -6.83
CA SER A 76 10.68 3.08 -6.15
C SER A 76 10.40 4.22 -7.12
N SER A 77 9.69 5.25 -6.65
CA SER A 77 9.51 6.49 -7.42
C SER A 77 10.84 7.24 -7.55
N GLN A 78 11.00 7.99 -8.64
CA GLN A 78 12.10 8.94 -8.79
C GLN A 78 11.90 10.21 -7.95
N GLU A 79 10.67 10.46 -7.49
CA GLU A 79 10.32 11.58 -6.64
C GLU A 79 10.67 11.29 -5.18
N PRO A 80 11.64 12.00 -4.58
CA PRO A 80 12.11 11.70 -3.23
C PRO A 80 11.00 11.67 -2.17
N ALA A 81 10.02 12.55 -2.29
CA ALA A 81 8.91 12.64 -1.34
C ALA A 81 8.05 11.36 -1.28
N ILE A 82 7.96 10.59 -2.35
CA ILE A 82 7.15 9.36 -2.44
C ILE A 82 7.97 8.13 -2.81
N MET A 83 9.30 8.21 -2.78
CA MET A 83 10.22 7.13 -3.19
C MET A 83 9.91 5.81 -2.48
N GLU A 84 9.61 5.86 -1.19
CA GLU A 84 9.34 4.69 -0.36
C GLU A 84 7.84 4.41 -0.16
N ASN A 85 6.98 4.93 -1.05
CA ASN A 85 5.54 4.66 -0.95
C ASN A 85 5.24 3.21 -1.34
N SER A 86 4.93 2.37 -0.34
CA SER A 86 4.68 0.94 -0.52
C SER A 86 3.51 0.65 -1.47
N GLY A 87 2.48 1.49 -1.48
CA GLY A 87 1.33 1.34 -2.38
C GLY A 87 1.74 1.48 -3.84
N LEU A 88 2.47 2.55 -4.16
CA LEU A 88 2.99 2.77 -5.52
C LEU A 88 3.98 1.70 -5.93
N MET A 89 4.92 1.32 -5.05
CA MET A 89 5.89 0.25 -5.33
C MET A 89 5.20 -1.08 -5.63
N CYS A 90 4.18 -1.44 -4.86
CA CYS A 90 3.39 -2.65 -5.10
C CYS A 90 2.64 -2.58 -6.45
N LEU A 91 2.05 -1.44 -6.79
CA LEU A 91 1.38 -1.23 -8.08
C LEU A 91 2.34 -1.35 -9.26
N HIS A 92 3.54 -0.76 -9.17
CA HIS A 92 4.59 -0.92 -10.18
C HIS A 92 5.02 -2.38 -10.34
N PHE A 93 5.16 -3.10 -9.23
CA PHE A 93 5.46 -4.53 -9.26
C PHE A 93 4.33 -5.33 -9.95
N LEU A 94 3.07 -5.09 -9.56
CA LEU A 94 1.92 -5.77 -10.16
C LEU A 94 1.80 -5.49 -11.66
N LEU A 95 2.03 -4.25 -12.09
CA LEU A 95 2.09 -3.88 -13.50
C LEU A 95 3.22 -4.63 -14.23
N HIS A 96 4.42 -4.70 -13.61
CA HIS A 96 5.57 -5.39 -14.18
C HIS A 96 5.32 -6.87 -14.44
N ILE A 97 4.61 -7.56 -13.54
CA ILE A 97 4.24 -8.98 -13.72
C ILE A 97 2.99 -9.17 -14.59
N GLY A 98 2.48 -8.10 -15.21
CA GLY A 98 1.39 -8.14 -16.18
C GLY A 98 -0.01 -8.25 -15.59
N MET A 99 -0.22 -7.81 -14.33
CA MET A 99 -1.57 -7.77 -13.75
C MET A 99 -2.44 -6.74 -14.46
N PRO A 100 -3.57 -7.13 -15.08
CA PRO A 100 -4.38 -6.21 -15.88
C PRO A 100 -5.25 -5.31 -15.03
N GLN A 101 -5.58 -5.73 -13.80
CA GLN A 101 -6.47 -5.00 -12.90
C GLN A 101 -6.06 -5.16 -11.44
N VAL A 102 -6.28 -4.10 -10.66
CA VAL A 102 -6.06 -4.06 -9.22
C VAL A 102 -7.22 -3.34 -8.55
N VAL A 103 -7.66 -3.87 -7.42
CA VAL A 103 -8.64 -3.21 -6.54
C VAL A 103 -7.95 -2.77 -5.27
N ILE A 104 -8.11 -1.50 -4.93
CA ILE A 104 -7.43 -0.86 -3.80
C ILE A 104 -8.45 -0.57 -2.69
N ALA A 105 -8.10 -0.95 -1.45
CA ALA A 105 -8.82 -0.58 -0.24
C ALA A 105 -7.86 0.09 0.76
N GLY A 106 -8.29 1.19 1.37
CA GLY A 106 -7.53 1.88 2.42
C GLY A 106 -6.41 2.81 1.96
N LEU A 107 -6.33 3.14 0.68
CA LEU A 107 -5.44 4.20 0.18
C LEU A 107 -6.17 5.55 0.20
N ASP A 108 -6.38 6.08 1.40
CA ASP A 108 -7.22 7.27 1.65
C ASP A 108 -6.62 8.56 1.11
N GLY A 109 -5.28 8.64 1.06
CA GLY A 109 -4.51 9.86 0.96
C GLY A 109 -4.22 10.48 2.33
N TYR A 110 -3.35 11.48 2.39
CA TYR A 110 -3.00 12.16 3.63
C TYR A 110 -4.02 13.25 3.97
N ASP A 111 -4.59 13.17 5.17
CA ASP A 111 -5.47 14.22 5.72
C ASP A 111 -4.62 15.38 6.25
N ILE A 112 -4.59 16.50 5.49
CA ILE A 112 -3.78 17.68 5.81
C ILE A 112 -4.27 18.36 7.10
N ARG A 113 -5.54 18.19 7.48
CA ARG A 113 -6.16 18.93 8.59
C ARG A 113 -6.05 18.19 9.93
N ASN A 114 -6.15 16.86 9.92
CA ASN A 114 -6.38 16.09 11.14
C ASN A 114 -5.25 15.13 11.51
N HIS A 115 -4.17 15.05 10.72
CA HIS A 115 -3.01 14.19 10.97
C HIS A 115 -3.30 12.71 11.35
N GLY A 116 -4.50 12.21 11.14
CA GLY A 116 -4.93 10.86 11.51
C GLY A 116 -5.02 9.93 10.28
N ASN A 117 -3.90 9.68 9.62
CA ASN A 117 -3.88 9.00 8.31
C ASN A 117 -3.74 7.49 8.38
N TYR A 118 -3.41 6.93 9.56
CA TYR A 118 -3.13 5.53 9.73
C TYR A 118 -4.13 4.85 10.69
N VAL A 119 -4.31 3.55 10.53
CA VAL A 119 -5.11 2.72 11.45
C VAL A 119 -4.51 2.73 12.86
N ASN A 120 -3.18 2.85 12.94
CA ASN A 120 -2.43 2.90 14.20
C ASN A 120 -1.56 4.15 14.21
N SER A 121 -1.73 5.02 15.22
CA SER A 121 -0.94 6.25 15.39
C SER A 121 0.56 6.00 15.50
N GLY A 122 0.98 4.85 16.02
CA GLY A 122 2.39 4.45 16.06
C GLY A 122 3.03 4.24 14.67
N LEU A 123 2.23 4.25 13.61
CA LEU A 123 2.68 4.15 12.23
C LEU A 123 2.82 5.50 11.52
N GLU A 124 2.36 6.58 12.15
CA GLU A 124 2.39 7.91 11.55
C GLU A 124 3.80 8.48 11.43
N TYR A 125 3.97 9.38 10.46
CA TYR A 125 5.15 10.20 10.26
C TYR A 125 4.80 11.65 10.56
N ASP A 126 5.75 12.38 11.10
CA ASP A 126 5.60 13.81 11.38
C ASP A 126 5.97 14.62 10.12
N PHE A 127 4.98 14.81 9.26
CA PHE A 127 5.11 15.63 8.05
C PHE A 127 4.37 16.95 8.21
N SER A 128 4.93 18.04 7.68
CA SER A 128 4.22 19.32 7.61
C SER A 128 3.01 19.24 6.65
N ALA A 129 2.09 20.19 6.76
CA ALA A 129 0.93 20.27 5.87
C ALA A 129 1.34 20.39 4.39
N GLU A 130 2.39 21.16 4.12
CA GLU A 130 2.96 21.32 2.78
C GLU A 130 3.51 20.01 2.25
N GLN A 131 4.26 19.27 3.07
CA GLN A 131 4.79 17.95 2.70
C GLN A 131 3.68 16.93 2.44
N LEU A 132 2.60 16.95 3.22
CA LEU A 132 1.44 16.09 3.02
C LEU A 132 0.71 16.44 1.71
N LYS A 133 0.56 17.73 1.40
CA LYS A 133 -0.03 18.19 0.16
C LYS A 133 0.79 17.77 -1.04
N GLU A 134 2.10 18.02 -1.05
CA GLU A 134 3.03 17.60 -2.09
C GLU A 134 2.96 16.09 -2.34
N ARG A 135 2.98 15.28 -1.27
CA ARG A 135 2.86 13.82 -1.37
C ARG A 135 1.55 13.40 -2.02
N ASN A 136 0.44 14.01 -1.64
CA ASN A 136 -0.86 13.70 -2.25
C ASN A 136 -0.88 14.03 -3.76
N GLU A 137 -0.31 15.17 -4.16
CA GLU A 137 -0.23 15.56 -5.56
C GLU A 137 0.65 14.60 -6.37
N LEU A 138 1.82 14.23 -5.85
CA LEU A 138 2.73 13.30 -6.50
C LEU A 138 2.15 11.88 -6.59
N ILE A 139 1.49 11.39 -5.54
CA ILE A 139 0.80 10.10 -5.55
C ILE A 139 -0.33 10.10 -6.58
N ALA A 140 -1.14 11.17 -6.64
CA ALA A 140 -2.21 11.29 -7.62
C ALA A 140 -1.66 11.27 -9.07
N ALA A 141 -0.56 11.98 -9.32
CA ALA A 141 0.08 12.00 -10.63
C ALA A 141 0.57 10.59 -11.03
N GLU A 142 1.19 9.87 -10.10
CA GLU A 142 1.70 8.53 -10.39
C GLU A 142 0.57 7.50 -10.57
N LEU A 143 -0.50 7.58 -9.78
CA LEU A 143 -1.70 6.76 -9.96
C LEU A 143 -2.35 6.99 -11.32
N ASN A 144 -2.40 8.24 -11.80
CA ASN A 144 -2.91 8.54 -13.15
C ASN A 144 -2.08 7.85 -14.23
N ARG A 145 -0.74 7.89 -14.14
CA ARG A 145 0.16 7.21 -15.09
C ARG A 145 -0.02 5.68 -15.07
N LEU A 146 -0.25 5.11 -13.89
CA LEU A 146 -0.52 3.69 -13.75
C LEU A 146 -1.88 3.30 -14.33
N GLN A 147 -2.90 4.15 -14.17
CA GLN A 147 -4.25 3.93 -14.73
C GLN A 147 -4.29 3.93 -16.25
N GLU A 148 -3.30 4.53 -16.92
CA GLU A 148 -3.14 4.42 -18.38
C GLU A 148 -2.70 3.01 -18.83
N LYS A 149 -2.14 2.22 -17.93
CA LYS A 149 -1.50 0.93 -18.22
C LYS A 149 -2.19 -0.27 -17.60
N MET A 150 -2.95 -0.06 -16.53
CA MET A 150 -3.69 -1.10 -15.81
C MET A 150 -4.98 -0.53 -15.24
N GLN A 151 -6.00 -1.36 -15.10
CA GLN A 151 -7.24 -0.95 -14.46
C GLN A 151 -7.05 -0.87 -12.94
N ILE A 152 -7.22 0.33 -12.35
CA ILE A 152 -7.19 0.56 -10.91
C ILE A 152 -8.57 0.98 -10.45
N THR A 153 -9.17 0.23 -9.52
CA THR A 153 -10.47 0.52 -8.92
C THR A 153 -10.30 0.74 -7.42
N PHE A 154 -10.88 1.82 -6.89
CA PHE A 154 -10.92 2.08 -5.45
C PHE A 154 -12.20 1.50 -4.86
N LEU A 155 -12.06 0.51 -3.99
CA LEU A 155 -13.16 -0.14 -3.28
C LEU A 155 -13.66 0.74 -2.13
N THR A 156 -12.75 1.42 -1.45
CA THR A 156 -13.06 2.33 -0.34
C THR A 156 -12.86 3.78 -0.73
N ASP A 157 -13.29 4.71 0.14
CA ASP A 157 -13.11 6.14 -0.08
C ASP A 157 -11.63 6.51 -0.17
N SER A 158 -11.32 7.42 -1.09
CA SER A 158 -9.97 7.90 -1.36
C SER A 158 -10.04 9.29 -2.01
N ILE A 159 -9.11 10.17 -1.68
CA ILE A 159 -8.97 11.45 -2.39
C ILE A 159 -8.49 11.26 -3.84
N TYR A 160 -7.99 10.09 -4.19
CA TYR A 160 -7.50 9.73 -5.52
C TYR A 160 -8.58 9.08 -6.41
N LYS A 161 -9.76 8.80 -5.83
CA LYS A 161 -10.90 8.22 -6.56
C LYS A 161 -11.49 9.30 -7.46
N LYS A 162 -11.51 9.05 -8.76
CA LYS A 162 -12.18 9.90 -9.77
C LYS A 162 -13.61 9.43 -9.97
#